data_60622185438c918c2f780da87ec51055
#
_entry.id   60622185438c918c2f780da87ec51055
#
_cell.length_a   1.000
_cell.length_b   1.000
_cell.length_c   1.000
_cell.angle_alpha   90.00
_cell.angle_beta   90.00
_cell.angle_gamma   90.00
#
_symmetry.space_group_name_H-M   'P 1'
#
loop_
_entity.id
_entity.type
_entity.pdbx_description
1 polymer ?
#
loop_
_entity_poly.entity_id
_entity_poly.type
_entity_poly.pdbx_seq_one_letter_code
_entity_poly.pdbx_strand_id
1 'polypeptide(L)'
;MKTRHFAGIPAIPYEGPGTDNPLAFRHYNSAEVIDGKTMKEHMRFGIAYWHSFRGTGTDPFGPGTITRAWEKGKSELAVAKTRMDAAFEFFQKIDAPYWCWHDRDIAPEGKTLKQSHKNLDSIVKHAKAHQNETGIKLLWGTANLFSNPRYMCGGATNPDSHVFAY
;
A
#
# COMPACT_ATOMS: atom_id res chain seq x y z
N MET A 1 12.11 7.15 -18.36
CA MET A 1 12.09 8.06 -17.20
C MET A 1 10.92 7.66 -16.32
N LYS A 2 11.15 7.14 -15.11
CA LYS A 2 10.05 6.83 -14.16
C LYS A 2 9.36 8.15 -13.80
N THR A 3 8.04 8.22 -13.96
CA THR A 3 7.25 9.37 -13.54
C THR A 3 7.38 9.51 -12.02
N ARG A 4 7.80 10.66 -11.54
CA ARG A 4 7.87 10.94 -10.11
C ARG A 4 6.52 11.48 -9.64
N HIS A 5 5.92 10.80 -8.68
CA HIS A 5 4.59 11.13 -8.15
C HIS A 5 4.63 12.22 -7.08
N PHE A 6 5.75 12.33 -6.38
CA PHE A 6 5.98 13.31 -5.31
C PHE A 6 7.16 14.22 -5.65
N ALA A 7 7.16 14.74 -6.89
CA ALA A 7 8.18 15.68 -7.33
C ALA A 7 8.23 16.93 -6.42
N GLY A 8 9.43 17.36 -6.07
CA GLY A 8 9.63 18.51 -5.17
C GLY A 8 9.52 18.19 -3.67
N ILE A 9 9.07 16.99 -3.28
CA ILE A 9 9.07 16.55 -1.89
C ILE A 9 10.34 15.73 -1.65
N PRO A 10 11.26 16.12 -0.76
CA PRO A 10 12.45 15.36 -0.41
C PRO A 10 12.10 14.14 0.45
N ALA A 11 13.08 13.32 0.81
CA ALA A 11 12.94 12.39 1.94
C ALA A 11 12.62 13.18 3.21
N ILE A 12 11.72 12.68 4.03
CA ILE A 12 11.27 13.35 5.26
C ILE A 12 12.32 13.12 6.35
N PRO A 13 13.05 14.17 6.78
CA PRO A 13 14.10 14.05 7.79
C PRO A 13 13.53 14.06 9.22
N TYR A 14 14.34 13.63 10.19
CA TYR A 14 14.13 14.00 11.58
C TYR A 14 14.82 15.35 11.84
N GLU A 15 14.10 16.30 12.39
CA GLU A 15 14.64 17.64 12.74
C GLU A 15 14.40 18.03 14.19
N GLY A 16 13.75 17.16 14.97
CA GLY A 16 13.46 17.41 16.37
C GLY A 16 12.20 18.24 16.64
N PRO A 17 11.79 18.35 17.92
CA PRO A 17 10.50 18.94 18.31
C PRO A 17 10.39 20.44 18.03
N GLY A 18 11.52 21.14 17.90
CA GLY A 18 11.56 22.58 17.63
C GLY A 18 11.48 22.98 16.16
N THR A 19 11.38 22.04 15.22
CA THR A 19 11.33 22.37 13.80
C THR A 19 9.99 23.00 13.40
N ASP A 20 10.05 24.00 12.52
CA ASP A 20 8.88 24.57 11.85
C ASP A 20 8.60 23.91 10.49
N ASN A 21 9.45 22.95 10.07
CA ASN A 21 9.27 22.22 8.83
C ASN A 21 8.08 21.24 8.95
N PRO A 22 6.96 21.44 8.21
CA PRO A 22 5.80 20.56 8.26
C PRO A 22 6.08 19.17 7.64
N LEU A 23 7.17 19.03 6.89
CA LEU A 23 7.62 17.78 6.24
C LEU A 23 8.84 17.20 6.96
N ALA A 24 8.85 17.23 8.30
CA ALA A 24 9.89 16.62 9.12
C ALA A 24 9.28 15.80 10.27
N PHE A 25 9.96 14.76 10.68
CA PHE A 25 9.64 14.05 11.93
C PHE A 25 10.13 14.88 13.13
N ARG A 26 9.22 15.16 14.06
CA ARG A 26 9.51 15.96 15.25
C ARG A 26 9.90 15.10 16.45
N HIS A 27 9.31 13.93 16.59
CA HIS A 27 9.40 13.08 17.78
C HIS A 27 10.00 11.70 17.51
N TYR A 28 10.02 11.26 16.25
CA TYR A 28 10.60 9.99 15.86
C TYR A 28 11.98 10.19 15.26
N ASN A 29 13.02 9.88 16.07
CA ASN A 29 14.40 9.80 15.61
C ASN A 29 14.75 8.34 15.33
N SER A 30 14.74 7.94 14.08
CA SER A 30 15.01 6.56 13.66
C SER A 30 16.41 6.06 14.04
N ALA A 31 17.38 6.98 14.19
CA ALA A 31 18.77 6.69 14.52
C ALA A 31 19.08 6.70 16.01
N GLU A 32 18.16 7.14 16.87
CA GLU A 32 18.34 7.14 18.31
C GLU A 32 18.58 5.73 18.83
N VAL A 33 19.61 5.56 19.65
CA VAL A 33 19.97 4.24 20.20
C VAL A 33 19.47 4.13 21.64
N ILE A 34 18.64 3.12 21.89
CA ILE A 34 18.10 2.75 23.20
C ILE A 34 18.39 1.26 23.42
N ASP A 35 19.01 0.91 24.53
CA ASP A 35 19.37 -0.47 24.88
C ASP A 35 20.10 -1.21 23.76
N GLY A 36 21.05 -0.53 23.10
CA GLY A 36 21.91 -1.09 22.05
C GLY A 36 21.26 -1.31 20.69
N LYS A 37 20.02 -0.83 20.48
CA LYS A 37 19.31 -0.87 19.21
C LYS A 37 18.82 0.51 18.81
N THR A 38 18.74 0.76 17.52
CA THR A 38 18.16 2.00 17.00
C THR A 38 16.64 2.02 17.23
N MET A 39 16.05 3.20 17.30
CA MET A 39 14.59 3.36 17.37
C MET A 39 13.91 2.68 16.17
N LYS A 40 14.52 2.70 14.98
CA LYS A 40 14.05 1.98 13.79
C LYS A 40 14.00 0.46 13.97
N GLU A 41 14.91 -0.12 14.75
CA GLU A 41 14.91 -1.56 15.06
C GLU A 41 13.87 -1.92 16.11
N HIS A 42 13.58 -1.01 17.05
CA HIS A 42 12.50 -1.18 18.03
C HIS A 42 11.13 -1.01 17.40
N MET A 43 10.91 0.06 16.63
CA MET A 43 9.63 0.44 16.04
C MET A 43 9.62 0.21 14.53
N ARG A 44 9.25 -0.99 14.13
CA ARG A 44 9.20 -1.42 12.72
C ARG A 44 7.87 -1.00 12.08
N PHE A 45 7.80 0.24 11.58
CA PHE A 45 6.61 0.76 10.92
C PHE A 45 6.30 0.06 9.59
N GLY A 46 5.02 -0.26 9.39
CA GLY A 46 4.50 -0.77 8.13
C GLY A 46 3.38 0.12 7.59
N ILE A 47 3.35 0.33 6.28
CA ILE A 47 2.31 1.13 5.63
C ILE A 47 1.18 0.23 5.15
N ALA A 48 -0.04 0.52 5.60
CA ALA A 48 -1.27 -0.11 5.13
C ALA A 48 -1.64 0.45 3.75
N TYR A 49 -1.48 -0.38 2.70
CA TYR A 49 -1.69 0.06 1.32
C TYR A 49 -3.12 0.56 1.06
N TRP A 50 -4.14 -0.09 1.64
CA TRP A 50 -5.55 0.26 1.47
C TRP A 50 -5.86 1.66 2.00
N HIS A 51 -5.44 2.02 3.19
CA HIS A 51 -5.69 3.35 3.75
C HIS A 51 -4.96 4.45 2.97
N SER A 52 -3.66 4.22 2.70
CA SER A 52 -2.81 5.25 2.11
C SER A 52 -3.05 5.45 0.61
N PHE A 53 -3.32 4.38 -0.13
CA PHE A 53 -3.37 4.41 -1.60
C PHE A 53 -4.72 4.07 -2.21
N ARG A 54 -5.65 3.46 -1.48
CA ARG A 54 -7.01 3.15 -1.91
C ARG A 54 -8.07 4.00 -1.23
N GLY A 55 -7.75 4.58 -0.08
CA GLY A 55 -8.67 5.44 0.65
C GLY A 55 -9.10 6.65 -0.20
N THR A 56 -10.41 6.85 -0.31
CA THR A 56 -11.03 7.93 -1.09
C THR A 56 -11.62 9.04 -0.22
N GLY A 57 -11.51 8.91 1.10
CA GLY A 57 -12.18 9.81 2.05
C GLY A 57 -13.67 9.55 2.18
N THR A 58 -14.14 8.37 1.74
CA THR A 58 -15.51 7.91 1.98
C THR A 58 -15.74 7.67 3.47
N ASP A 59 -16.88 8.12 3.98
CA ASP A 59 -17.36 7.84 5.32
C ASP A 59 -18.87 7.49 5.30
N PRO A 60 -19.51 7.20 6.45
CA PRO A 60 -20.94 6.91 6.52
C PRO A 60 -21.86 8.07 6.05
N PHE A 61 -21.34 9.28 5.91
CA PHE A 61 -22.11 10.48 5.60
C PHE A 61 -21.98 10.91 4.14
N GLY A 62 -21.02 10.37 3.38
CA GLY A 62 -20.87 10.78 2.01
C GLY A 62 -19.85 10.00 1.17
N PRO A 63 -19.89 10.22 -0.15
CA PRO A 63 -18.94 9.60 -1.08
C PRO A 63 -17.53 10.16 -0.89
N GLY A 64 -16.54 9.43 -1.40
CA GLY A 64 -15.15 9.88 -1.38
C GLY A 64 -14.92 11.15 -2.21
N THR A 65 -14.13 12.05 -1.65
CA THR A 65 -13.76 13.33 -2.27
C THR A 65 -12.30 13.39 -2.69
N ILE A 66 -11.49 12.42 -2.28
CA ILE A 66 -10.06 12.38 -2.59
C ILE A 66 -9.86 11.82 -3.99
N THR A 67 -9.28 12.62 -4.89
CA THR A 67 -8.79 12.21 -6.20
C THR A 67 -7.27 12.16 -6.20
N ARG A 68 -6.72 11.14 -6.86
CA ARG A 68 -5.27 10.94 -6.89
C ARG A 68 -4.77 10.90 -8.33
N ALA A 69 -3.62 11.52 -8.59
CA ALA A 69 -3.05 11.63 -9.93
C ALA A 69 -2.77 10.25 -10.58
N TRP A 70 -2.43 9.26 -9.79
CA TRP A 70 -2.13 7.90 -10.25
C TRP A 70 -3.36 7.03 -10.54
N GLU A 71 -4.59 7.49 -10.26
CA GLU A 71 -5.83 6.76 -10.59
C GLU A 71 -6.24 6.91 -12.06
N LYS A 72 -5.39 7.51 -12.88
CA LYS A 72 -5.64 7.70 -14.32
C LYS A 72 -4.80 6.72 -15.14
N GLY A 73 -5.43 6.01 -16.07
CA GLY A 73 -4.72 5.05 -16.94
C GLY A 73 -5.59 4.40 -17.97
N LYS A 74 -4.95 3.70 -18.92
CA LYS A 74 -5.63 3.01 -20.05
C LYS A 74 -6.36 1.72 -19.63
N SER A 75 -6.03 1.15 -18.50
CA SER A 75 -6.65 -0.06 -17.94
C SER A 75 -6.45 -0.09 -16.42
N GLU A 76 -7.32 -0.83 -15.72
CA GLU A 76 -7.21 -1.01 -14.28
C GLU A 76 -5.85 -1.59 -13.85
N LEU A 77 -5.30 -2.51 -14.63
CA LEU A 77 -3.98 -3.09 -14.36
C LEU A 77 -2.86 -2.05 -14.53
N ALA A 78 -2.97 -1.14 -15.51
CA ALA A 78 -2.02 -0.04 -15.69
C ALA A 78 -2.11 0.95 -14.53
N VAL A 79 -3.32 1.30 -14.09
CA VAL A 79 -3.57 2.12 -12.91
C VAL A 79 -2.97 1.47 -11.66
N ALA A 80 -3.18 0.16 -11.46
CA ALA A 80 -2.62 -0.57 -10.32
C ALA A 80 -1.09 -0.53 -10.29
N LYS A 81 -0.41 -0.64 -11.44
CA LYS A 81 1.05 -0.48 -11.53
C LYS A 81 1.51 0.93 -11.20
N THR A 82 0.86 1.94 -11.79
CA THR A 82 1.18 3.35 -11.51
C THR A 82 0.98 3.70 -10.03
N ARG A 83 -0.08 3.18 -9.41
CA ARG A 83 -0.33 3.32 -7.97
C ARG A 83 0.76 2.65 -7.13
N MET A 84 1.24 1.47 -7.55
CA MET A 84 2.35 0.78 -6.91
C MET A 84 3.65 1.59 -6.99
N ASP A 85 3.94 2.19 -8.15
CA ASP A 85 5.10 3.08 -8.31
C ASP A 85 5.03 4.27 -7.36
N ALA A 86 3.86 4.91 -7.25
CA ALA A 86 3.63 6.00 -6.29
C ALA A 86 3.80 5.54 -4.84
N ALA A 87 3.30 4.34 -4.51
CA ALA A 87 3.41 3.80 -3.16
C ALA A 87 4.86 3.60 -2.74
N PHE A 88 5.68 2.97 -3.58
CA PHE A 88 7.09 2.73 -3.24
C PHE A 88 7.91 4.03 -3.21
N GLU A 89 7.59 5.02 -4.06
CA GLU A 89 8.19 6.36 -3.94
C GLU A 89 7.85 7.00 -2.58
N PHE A 90 6.59 6.90 -2.14
CA PHE A 90 6.16 7.40 -0.83
C PHE A 90 6.87 6.68 0.32
N PHE A 91 6.92 5.33 0.29
CA PHE A 91 7.56 4.53 1.33
C PHE A 91 9.04 4.92 1.53
N GLN A 92 9.76 5.16 0.44
CA GLN A 92 11.14 5.63 0.49
C GLN A 92 11.26 7.02 1.12
N LYS A 93 10.32 7.94 0.79
CA LYS A 93 10.38 9.32 1.30
C LYS A 93 10.15 9.41 2.80
N ILE A 94 9.33 8.54 3.38
CA ILE A 94 9.06 8.50 4.82
C ILE A 94 9.92 7.47 5.55
N ASP A 95 10.85 6.80 4.85
CA ASP A 95 11.72 5.75 5.38
C ASP A 95 10.95 4.59 6.05
N ALA A 96 9.81 4.18 5.48
CA ALA A 96 9.03 3.06 5.98
C ALA A 96 9.64 1.72 5.50
N PRO A 97 10.11 0.84 6.42
CA PRO A 97 10.79 -0.39 6.03
C PRO A 97 9.84 -1.51 5.59
N TYR A 98 8.55 -1.40 5.90
CA TYR A 98 7.55 -2.43 5.63
C TYR A 98 6.28 -1.86 5.04
N TRP A 99 5.53 -2.72 4.33
CA TRP A 99 4.18 -2.46 3.83
C TRP A 99 3.32 -3.71 3.91
N CYS A 100 1.99 -3.54 3.83
CA CYS A 100 1.02 -4.64 3.84
C CYS A 100 -0.18 -4.32 2.96
N TRP A 101 -0.88 -5.37 2.48
CA TRP A 101 -1.97 -5.24 1.51
C TRP A 101 -2.95 -6.42 1.56
N HIS A 102 -4.16 -6.19 1.01
CA HIS A 102 -5.03 -7.27 0.54
C HIS A 102 -4.91 -7.37 -0.99
N ASP A 103 -5.15 -8.55 -1.55
CA ASP A 103 -5.01 -8.82 -2.99
C ASP A 103 -5.79 -7.81 -3.86
N ARG A 104 -7.00 -7.43 -3.43
CA ARG A 104 -7.84 -6.47 -4.16
C ARG A 104 -7.43 -5.02 -3.99
N ASP A 105 -6.60 -4.69 -3.04
CA ASP A 105 -6.00 -3.35 -2.93
C ASP A 105 -4.98 -3.11 -4.04
N ILE A 106 -4.16 -4.12 -4.31
CA ILE A 106 -3.04 -4.01 -5.26
C ILE A 106 -3.39 -4.43 -6.68
N ALA A 107 -4.32 -5.38 -6.87
CA ALA A 107 -4.67 -5.91 -8.18
C ALA A 107 -6.18 -5.85 -8.46
N PRO A 108 -6.60 -5.47 -9.68
CA PRO A 108 -8.01 -5.51 -10.04
C PRO A 108 -8.52 -6.95 -10.13
N GLU A 109 -9.75 -7.17 -9.70
CA GLU A 109 -10.45 -8.43 -9.92
C GLU A 109 -10.75 -8.61 -11.42
N GLY A 110 -10.56 -9.81 -11.93
CA GLY A 110 -10.91 -10.17 -13.30
C GLY A 110 -12.34 -10.72 -13.39
N LYS A 111 -12.83 -10.90 -14.61
CA LYS A 111 -14.13 -11.53 -14.87
C LYS A 111 -14.17 -13.02 -14.47
N THR A 112 -13.02 -13.64 -14.30
CA THR A 112 -12.85 -15.03 -13.86
C THR A 112 -11.74 -15.13 -12.83
N LEU A 113 -11.74 -16.18 -12.00
CA LEU A 113 -10.67 -16.46 -11.05
C LEU A 113 -9.30 -16.53 -11.75
N LYS A 114 -9.23 -17.21 -12.91
CA LYS A 114 -8.00 -17.28 -13.71
C LYS A 114 -7.49 -15.89 -14.12
N GLN A 115 -8.38 -14.97 -14.49
CA GLN A 115 -7.99 -13.60 -14.83
C GLN A 115 -7.55 -12.82 -13.58
N SER A 116 -8.23 -13.02 -12.46
CA SER A 116 -7.86 -12.41 -11.18
C SER A 116 -6.44 -12.82 -10.75
N HIS A 117 -6.13 -14.11 -10.84
CA HIS A 117 -4.78 -14.62 -10.54
C HIS A 117 -3.74 -14.01 -11.49
N LYS A 118 -4.01 -13.96 -12.80
CA LYS A 118 -3.09 -13.35 -13.77
C LYS A 118 -2.82 -11.86 -13.46
N ASN A 119 -3.85 -11.12 -13.05
CA ASN A 119 -3.70 -9.73 -12.64
C ASN A 119 -2.83 -9.62 -11.39
N LEU A 120 -3.10 -10.45 -10.39
CA LEU A 120 -2.35 -10.49 -9.15
C LEU A 120 -0.87 -10.84 -9.40
N ASP A 121 -0.59 -11.89 -10.16
CA ASP A 121 0.77 -12.30 -10.53
C ASP A 121 1.56 -11.15 -11.19
N SER A 122 0.90 -10.42 -12.10
CA SER A 122 1.50 -9.27 -12.78
C SER A 122 1.88 -8.15 -11.80
N ILE A 123 1.02 -7.88 -10.81
CA ILE A 123 1.27 -6.83 -9.80
C ILE A 123 2.29 -7.30 -8.78
N VAL A 124 2.23 -8.56 -8.32
CA VAL A 124 3.22 -9.12 -7.39
C VAL A 124 4.62 -9.11 -8.00
N LYS A 125 4.74 -9.45 -9.28
CA LYS A 125 6.02 -9.34 -10.01
C LYS A 125 6.53 -7.89 -10.03
N HIS A 126 5.65 -6.92 -10.25
CA HIS A 126 5.98 -5.50 -10.27
C HIS A 126 6.41 -5.01 -8.86
N ALA A 127 5.66 -5.37 -7.82
CA ALA A 127 5.98 -5.07 -6.43
C ALA A 127 7.33 -5.68 -6.00
N LYS A 128 7.59 -6.94 -6.39
CA LYS A 128 8.87 -7.61 -6.09
C LYS A 128 10.06 -6.90 -6.72
N ALA A 129 9.91 -6.33 -7.92
CA ALA A 129 10.96 -5.52 -8.53
C ALA A 129 11.27 -4.28 -7.68
N HIS A 130 10.23 -3.57 -7.21
CA HIS A 130 10.40 -2.45 -6.30
C HIS A 130 11.02 -2.85 -4.96
N GLN A 131 10.60 -3.97 -4.36
CA GLN A 131 11.19 -4.48 -3.13
C GLN A 131 12.69 -4.77 -3.28
N ASN A 132 13.09 -5.37 -4.40
CA ASN A 132 14.49 -5.63 -4.70
C ASN A 132 15.31 -4.35 -4.91
N GLU A 133 14.72 -3.33 -5.53
CA GLU A 133 15.39 -2.04 -5.79
C GLU A 133 15.51 -1.20 -4.51
N THR A 134 14.52 -1.23 -3.63
CA THR A 134 14.41 -0.32 -2.48
C THR A 134 14.81 -0.94 -1.13
N GLY A 135 14.82 -2.27 -1.03
CA GLY A 135 15.01 -3.00 0.22
C GLY A 135 13.77 -3.01 1.15
N ILE A 136 12.68 -2.34 0.77
CA ILE A 136 11.41 -2.32 1.52
C ILE A 136 10.79 -3.72 1.48
N LYS A 137 10.34 -4.22 2.64
CA LYS A 137 9.90 -5.60 2.79
C LYS A 137 8.38 -5.69 2.95
N LEU A 138 7.82 -6.76 2.43
CA LEU A 138 6.43 -7.12 2.74
C LEU A 138 6.33 -7.58 4.20
N LEU A 139 5.45 -6.93 4.97
CA LEU A 139 5.11 -7.35 6.33
C LEU A 139 4.12 -8.51 6.29
N TRP A 140 3.03 -8.34 5.55
CA TRP A 140 2.05 -9.38 5.24
C TRP A 140 1.23 -9.01 3.99
N GLY A 141 0.72 -10.04 3.32
CA GLY A 141 -0.27 -9.93 2.26
C GLY A 141 -1.35 -10.99 2.48
N THR A 142 -2.61 -10.64 2.25
CA THR A 142 -3.74 -11.54 2.46
C THR A 142 -4.82 -11.36 1.40
N ALA A 143 -5.74 -12.33 1.32
CA ALA A 143 -6.92 -12.23 0.49
C ALA A 143 -7.96 -11.30 1.12
N ASN A 144 -8.65 -10.52 0.27
CA ASN A 144 -9.84 -9.78 0.66
C ASN A 144 -11.07 -10.66 0.49
N LEU A 145 -11.54 -11.25 1.59
CA LEU A 145 -12.73 -12.11 1.65
C LEU A 145 -13.95 -11.40 2.26
N PHE A 146 -14.03 -10.07 2.16
CA PHE A 146 -15.06 -9.28 2.81
C PHE A 146 -15.66 -8.15 1.96
N SER A 147 -14.94 -7.60 0.97
CA SER A 147 -15.42 -6.44 0.21
C SER A 147 -16.40 -6.79 -0.92
N ASN A 148 -16.30 -7.98 -1.50
CA ASN A 148 -17.21 -8.40 -2.57
C ASN A 148 -18.50 -8.96 -1.95
N PRO A 149 -19.70 -8.61 -2.46
CA PRO A 149 -21.00 -9.14 -1.97
C PRO A 149 -21.09 -10.66 -1.89
N ARG A 150 -20.29 -11.42 -2.68
CA ARG A 150 -20.22 -12.89 -2.59
C ARG A 150 -19.86 -13.39 -1.19
N TYR A 151 -19.12 -12.59 -0.43
CA TYR A 151 -18.67 -12.93 0.92
C TYR A 151 -19.63 -12.50 2.03
N MET A 152 -20.85 -12.13 1.69
CA MET A 152 -21.88 -11.71 2.64
C MET A 152 -22.11 -12.78 3.76
N CYS A 153 -22.01 -14.05 3.41
CA CYS A 153 -22.12 -15.18 4.35
C CYS A 153 -20.77 -15.79 4.73
N GLY A 154 -19.66 -15.03 4.56
CA GLY A 154 -18.29 -15.49 4.79
C GLY A 154 -17.57 -15.99 3.55
N GLY A 155 -16.28 -16.26 3.67
CA GLY A 155 -15.44 -16.92 2.65
C GLY A 155 -15.40 -18.43 2.85
N ALA A 156 -14.48 -18.93 3.68
CA ALA A 156 -14.32 -20.36 3.98
C ALA A 156 -15.51 -20.98 4.74
N THR A 157 -16.37 -20.18 5.35
CA THR A 157 -17.59 -20.60 6.02
C THR A 157 -18.86 -20.41 5.17
N ASN A 158 -18.70 -19.99 3.91
CA ASN A 158 -19.83 -19.71 3.04
C ASN A 158 -20.59 -20.99 2.69
N PRO A 159 -21.94 -21.02 2.76
CA PRO A 159 -22.74 -22.18 2.37
C PRO A 159 -22.75 -22.43 0.86
N ASP A 160 -22.40 -21.44 0.04
CA ASP A 160 -22.24 -21.58 -1.41
C ASP A 160 -20.87 -22.21 -1.71
N SER A 161 -20.90 -23.43 -2.24
CA SER A 161 -19.70 -24.18 -2.61
C SER A 161 -18.82 -23.48 -3.67
N HIS A 162 -19.40 -22.64 -4.54
CA HIS A 162 -18.64 -21.86 -5.52
C HIS A 162 -17.87 -20.73 -4.83
N VAL A 163 -18.44 -20.09 -3.82
CA VAL A 163 -17.73 -19.08 -3.03
C VAL A 163 -16.65 -19.71 -2.17
N PHE A 164 -16.92 -20.86 -1.56
CA PHE A 164 -15.93 -21.62 -0.80
C PHE A 164 -14.71 -22.02 -1.66
N ALA A 165 -14.97 -22.42 -2.93
CA ALA A 165 -13.92 -22.86 -3.86
C ALA A 165 -13.16 -21.71 -4.53
N TYR A 166 -13.70 -20.49 -4.48
CA TYR A 166 -13.09 -19.28 -5.09
C TYR A 166 -11.89 -18.79 -4.28
#